data_cb44cdeb226a845de8b29bd38c387895
#
_entry.id   cb44cdeb226a845de8b29bd38c387895
#
_cell.length_a   1.000
_cell.length_b   1.000
_cell.length_c   1.000
_cell.angle_alpha   90.00
_cell.angle_beta   90.00
_cell.angle_gamma   90.00
#
_symmetry.space_group_name_H-M   'P 1'
#
loop_
_entity.id
_entity.type
_entity.pdbx_description
1 polymer ?
#
loop_
_entity_poly.entity_id
_entity_poly.type
_entity_poly.pdbx_seq_one_letter_code
_entity_poly.pdbx_strand_id
1 'polypeptide(L)'
;MKEHYLYHIPVFIVDPPESEGVSVEDMLADLKYALPQPALADVEVIYVGEFPELQDRTAAFHDGAIYITNKETTTFDILENVYHEVAHSLENHYGSFIFDDALEQEFLGKRKRLHSILAAEGYDTPPSVWMKPEYSKKLDMFLSDVVGYPILLSLKMGLFVSPYGA
;
A
#
# COMPACT_ATOMS: atom_id res chain seq x y z
N MET A 1 -0.09 16.11 -22.59
CA MET A 1 -0.71 14.82 -22.26
C MET A 1 -0.32 13.81 -23.31
N LYS A 2 0.25 12.67 -22.94
CA LYS A 2 0.52 11.52 -23.81
C LYS A 2 -0.36 10.37 -23.37
N GLU A 3 -0.80 9.53 -24.31
CA GLU A 3 -1.63 8.36 -24.05
C GLU A 3 -0.84 7.09 -24.36
N HIS A 4 -0.89 6.14 -23.44
CA HIS A 4 -0.36 4.80 -23.54
C HIS A 4 -1.42 3.77 -23.12
N TYR A 5 -1.11 2.48 -23.20
CA TYR A 5 -2.04 1.42 -22.81
C TYR A 5 -1.35 0.31 -22.05
N LEU A 6 -1.94 -0.01 -20.89
CA LEU A 6 -1.65 -1.23 -20.14
C LEU A 6 -2.77 -2.25 -20.43
N TYR A 7 -2.52 -3.22 -21.32
CA TYR A 7 -3.58 -4.05 -21.93
C TYR A 7 -4.61 -3.18 -22.65
N HIS A 8 -5.85 -3.09 -22.15
CA HIS A 8 -6.92 -2.24 -22.65
C HIS A 8 -7.15 -0.98 -21.81
N ILE A 9 -6.40 -0.83 -20.72
CA ILE A 9 -6.53 0.28 -19.78
C ILE A 9 -5.73 1.48 -20.31
N PRO A 10 -6.35 2.64 -20.53
CA PRO A 10 -5.64 3.85 -20.93
C PRO A 10 -4.76 4.35 -19.78
N VAL A 11 -3.55 4.78 -20.12
CA VAL A 11 -2.57 5.39 -19.22
C VAL A 11 -2.25 6.78 -19.74
N PHE A 12 -2.68 7.80 -19.03
CA PHE A 12 -2.49 9.19 -19.40
C PHE A 12 -1.33 9.81 -18.63
N ILE A 13 -0.29 10.23 -19.35
CA ILE A 13 0.77 11.06 -18.80
C ILE A 13 0.32 12.52 -18.96
N VAL A 14 -0.27 13.05 -17.91
CA VAL A 14 -0.77 14.44 -17.84
C VAL A 14 0.41 15.38 -17.71
N ASP A 15 1.25 15.13 -16.70
CA ASP A 15 2.52 15.79 -16.50
C ASP A 15 3.65 14.78 -16.65
N PRO A 16 4.69 15.08 -17.45
CA PRO A 16 5.80 14.13 -17.64
C PRO A 16 6.55 13.91 -16.32
N PRO A 17 7.16 12.73 -16.14
CA PRO A 17 8.05 12.50 -15.01
C PRO A 17 9.11 13.60 -14.91
N GLU A 18 9.35 14.09 -13.68
CA GLU A 18 10.36 15.12 -13.42
C GLU A 18 11.79 14.54 -13.48
N SER A 19 11.94 13.25 -13.19
CA SER A 19 13.22 12.55 -13.18
C SER A 19 13.48 11.83 -14.49
N GLU A 20 14.72 11.98 -15.02
CA GLU A 20 15.20 11.17 -16.14
C GLU A 20 15.37 9.67 -15.80
N GLY A 21 15.35 9.31 -14.51
CA GLY A 21 15.39 7.93 -14.03
C GLY A 21 14.06 7.18 -14.19
N VAL A 22 13.00 7.85 -14.66
CA VAL A 22 11.68 7.26 -14.87
C VAL A 22 11.41 7.08 -16.35
N SER A 23 11.21 5.83 -16.77
CA SER A 23 10.76 5.44 -18.11
C SER A 23 9.35 4.88 -18.04
N VAL A 24 8.41 5.57 -18.68
CA VAL A 24 7.00 5.11 -18.76
C VAL A 24 6.90 3.82 -19.57
N GLU A 25 7.69 3.70 -20.65
CA GLU A 25 7.73 2.53 -21.50
C GLU A 25 8.20 1.29 -20.73
N ASP A 26 9.28 1.42 -19.93
CA ASP A 26 9.80 0.33 -19.10
C ASP A 26 8.79 -0.03 -18.00
N MET A 27 8.19 0.97 -17.34
CA MET A 27 7.13 0.76 -16.36
C MET A 27 5.98 -0.08 -16.95
N LEU A 28 5.49 0.28 -18.13
CA LEU A 28 4.39 -0.44 -18.77
C LEU A 28 4.78 -1.87 -19.19
N ALA A 29 6.03 -2.08 -19.61
CA ALA A 29 6.55 -3.41 -19.94
C ALA A 29 6.62 -4.31 -18.70
N ASP A 30 7.14 -3.77 -17.59
CA ASP A 30 7.25 -4.48 -16.33
C ASP A 30 5.89 -4.79 -15.70
N LEU A 31 4.94 -3.83 -15.76
CA LEU A 31 3.56 -4.07 -15.31
C LEU A 31 2.88 -5.18 -16.12
N LYS A 32 3.05 -5.21 -17.44
CA LYS A 32 2.51 -6.29 -18.28
C LYS A 32 3.11 -7.66 -17.98
N TYR A 33 4.37 -7.68 -17.58
CA TYR A 33 5.05 -8.92 -17.19
C TYR A 33 4.59 -9.44 -15.83
N ALA A 34 4.44 -8.53 -14.84
CA ALA A 34 4.20 -8.90 -13.45
C ALA A 34 2.71 -8.98 -13.06
N LEU A 35 1.85 -8.14 -13.65
CA LEU A 35 0.42 -8.10 -13.34
C LEU A 35 -0.40 -8.83 -14.42
N PRO A 36 -1.06 -9.92 -14.09
CA PRO A 36 -2.00 -10.54 -15.01
C PRO A 36 -3.21 -9.63 -15.21
N GLN A 37 -3.73 -9.58 -16.44
CA GLN A 37 -4.88 -8.74 -16.79
C GLN A 37 -6.08 -8.86 -15.82
N PRO A 38 -6.46 -10.03 -15.30
CA PRO A 38 -7.56 -10.14 -14.33
C PRO A 38 -7.33 -9.38 -13.02
N ALA A 39 -6.07 -9.14 -12.61
CA ALA A 39 -5.76 -8.35 -11.41
C ALA A 39 -6.12 -6.86 -11.57
N LEU A 40 -6.37 -6.42 -12.80
CA LEU A 40 -6.72 -5.04 -13.15
C LEU A 40 -8.21 -4.88 -13.48
N ALA A 41 -9.06 -5.84 -13.08
CA ALA A 41 -10.48 -5.86 -13.47
C ALA A 41 -11.25 -4.60 -13.06
N ASP A 42 -10.91 -4.00 -11.93
CA ASP A 42 -11.54 -2.79 -11.41
C ASP A 42 -10.75 -1.51 -11.71
N VAL A 43 -9.67 -1.61 -12.47
CA VAL A 43 -8.89 -0.45 -12.92
C VAL A 43 -9.37 -0.04 -14.31
N GLU A 44 -9.96 1.13 -14.42
CA GLU A 44 -10.47 1.68 -15.67
C GLU A 44 -9.46 2.60 -16.34
N VAL A 45 -8.62 3.29 -15.56
CA VAL A 45 -7.66 4.29 -16.07
C VAL A 45 -6.50 4.48 -15.09
N ILE A 46 -5.34 4.84 -15.63
CA ILE A 46 -4.16 5.24 -14.84
C ILE A 46 -3.75 6.65 -15.27
N TYR A 47 -3.52 7.53 -14.32
CA TYR A 47 -3.04 8.89 -14.54
C TYR A 47 -1.67 9.08 -13.88
N VAL A 48 -0.74 9.69 -14.60
CA VAL A 48 0.57 10.12 -14.06
C VAL A 48 0.65 11.64 -14.16
N GLY A 49 0.89 12.30 -13.04
CA GLY A 49 0.94 13.76 -12.98
C GLY A 49 0.77 14.33 -11.58
N GLU A 50 0.39 15.61 -11.48
CA GLU A 50 0.02 16.28 -10.25
C GLU A 50 -1.51 16.33 -10.11
N PHE A 51 -2.05 15.75 -9.03
CA PHE A 51 -3.49 15.66 -8.83
C PHE A 51 -3.87 16.02 -7.39
N PRO A 52 -5.05 16.67 -7.19
CA PRO A 52 -5.58 16.92 -5.84
C PRO A 52 -5.80 15.64 -5.02
N GLU A 53 -6.06 14.51 -5.67
CA GLU A 53 -6.28 13.20 -5.07
C GLU A 53 -5.03 12.67 -4.34
N LEU A 54 -3.85 13.11 -4.75
CA LEU A 54 -2.60 12.66 -4.15
C LEU A 54 -2.31 13.33 -2.81
N GLN A 55 -2.63 14.63 -2.64
CA GLN A 55 -2.32 15.40 -1.43
C GLN A 55 -0.87 15.13 -0.94
N ASP A 56 -0.75 14.40 0.17
CA ASP A 56 0.55 14.01 0.76
C ASP A 56 0.98 12.57 0.37
N ARG A 57 0.39 12.00 -0.69
CA ARG A 57 0.64 10.63 -1.15
C ARG A 57 1.32 10.64 -2.51
N THR A 58 2.02 9.54 -2.81
CA THR A 58 2.66 9.33 -4.11
C THR A 58 1.75 8.62 -5.12
N ALA A 59 0.73 7.90 -4.63
CA ALA A 59 -0.31 7.29 -5.43
C ALA A 59 -1.65 7.21 -4.69
N ALA A 60 -2.75 7.00 -5.41
CA ALA A 60 -4.08 6.77 -4.86
C ALA A 60 -4.96 6.01 -5.85
N PHE A 61 -5.74 5.03 -5.36
CA PHE A 61 -6.84 4.40 -6.09
C PHE A 61 -8.16 5.02 -5.65
N HIS A 62 -8.95 5.51 -6.61
CA HIS A 62 -10.27 6.08 -6.35
C HIS A 62 -11.19 5.90 -7.56
N ASP A 63 -12.36 5.32 -7.35
CA ASP A 63 -13.42 5.14 -8.35
C ASP A 63 -12.92 4.56 -9.70
N GLY A 64 -12.14 3.47 -9.63
CA GLY A 64 -11.60 2.81 -10.83
C GLY A 64 -10.38 3.51 -11.45
N ALA A 65 -9.94 4.64 -10.92
CA ALA A 65 -8.76 5.35 -11.40
C ALA A 65 -7.58 5.20 -10.45
N ILE A 66 -6.40 4.92 -10.99
CA ILE A 66 -5.12 5.02 -10.26
C ILE A 66 -4.47 6.35 -10.63
N TYR A 67 -4.16 7.15 -9.63
CA TYR A 67 -3.39 8.39 -9.73
C TYR A 67 -1.98 8.16 -9.21
N ILE A 68 -0.97 8.60 -9.95
CA ILE A 68 0.44 8.44 -9.58
C ILE A 68 1.13 9.78 -9.76
N THR A 69 1.94 10.17 -8.80
CA THR A 69 2.76 11.39 -8.91
C THR A 69 3.81 11.25 -10.01
N ASN A 70 4.10 12.35 -10.71
CA ASN A 70 5.21 12.44 -11.65
C ASN A 70 6.56 12.77 -10.98
N LYS A 71 6.60 12.85 -9.62
CA LYS A 71 7.77 13.27 -8.84
C LYS A 71 8.64 12.11 -8.35
N GLU A 72 8.27 10.88 -8.69
CA GLU A 72 9.10 9.72 -8.36
C GLU A 72 10.46 9.78 -9.06
N THR A 73 11.48 9.23 -8.42
CA THR A 73 12.85 9.34 -8.90
C THR A 73 13.30 8.19 -9.77
N THR A 74 12.65 7.04 -9.64
CA THR A 74 12.96 5.84 -10.42
C THR A 74 11.69 5.17 -10.96
N THR A 75 11.85 4.39 -12.03
CA THR A 75 10.75 3.54 -12.56
C THR A 75 10.28 2.53 -11.51
N PHE A 76 11.17 2.04 -10.65
CA PHE A 76 10.83 1.10 -9.58
C PHE A 76 9.87 1.70 -8.56
N ASP A 77 10.06 2.96 -8.15
CA ASP A 77 9.17 3.64 -7.20
C ASP A 77 7.75 3.76 -7.76
N ILE A 78 7.63 4.08 -9.06
CA ILE A 78 6.31 4.11 -9.72
C ILE A 78 5.67 2.72 -9.79
N LEU A 79 6.46 1.68 -10.05
CA LEU A 79 5.96 0.30 -10.07
C LEU A 79 5.42 -0.12 -8.70
N GLU A 80 6.14 0.16 -7.61
CA GLU A 80 5.68 -0.11 -6.26
C GLU A 80 4.34 0.59 -5.97
N ASN A 81 4.22 1.87 -6.36
CA ASN A 81 2.99 2.62 -6.24
C ASN A 81 1.83 1.96 -6.99
N VAL A 82 2.03 1.56 -8.26
CA VAL A 82 0.98 0.87 -9.04
C VAL A 82 0.58 -0.45 -8.39
N TYR A 83 1.54 -1.27 -7.94
CA TYR A 83 1.22 -2.54 -7.27
C TYR A 83 0.41 -2.32 -5.99
N HIS A 84 0.76 -1.30 -5.22
CA HIS A 84 0.03 -0.93 -4.00
C HIS A 84 -1.42 -0.56 -4.32
N GLU A 85 -1.65 0.31 -5.30
CA GLU A 85 -3.01 0.75 -5.66
C GLU A 85 -3.83 -0.34 -6.34
N VAL A 86 -3.20 -1.24 -7.11
CA VAL A 86 -3.86 -2.44 -7.64
C VAL A 86 -4.26 -3.39 -6.49
N ALA A 87 -3.44 -3.51 -5.46
CA ALA A 87 -3.83 -4.29 -4.28
C ALA A 87 -5.09 -3.71 -3.61
N HIS A 88 -5.20 -2.38 -3.47
CA HIS A 88 -6.41 -1.74 -2.97
C HIS A 88 -7.63 -1.97 -3.86
N SER A 89 -7.49 -1.98 -5.19
CA SER A 89 -8.60 -2.32 -6.08
C SER A 89 -9.07 -3.76 -5.88
N LEU A 90 -8.14 -4.70 -5.71
CA LEU A 90 -8.45 -6.11 -5.42
C LEU A 90 -9.11 -6.29 -4.05
N GLU A 91 -8.67 -5.56 -3.03
CA GLU A 91 -9.30 -5.55 -1.71
C GLU A 91 -10.75 -5.05 -1.79
N ASN A 92 -11.02 -4.01 -2.56
CA ASN A 92 -12.38 -3.51 -2.77
C ASN A 92 -13.28 -4.56 -3.44
N HIS A 93 -12.75 -5.26 -4.44
CA HIS A 93 -13.51 -6.25 -5.21
C HIS A 93 -13.71 -7.56 -4.44
N TYR A 94 -12.64 -8.08 -3.86
CA TYR A 94 -12.61 -9.41 -3.25
C TYR A 94 -12.60 -9.38 -1.72
N GLY A 95 -12.75 -8.22 -1.09
CA GLY A 95 -12.60 -8.05 0.35
C GLY A 95 -13.44 -9.02 1.17
N SER A 96 -14.70 -9.27 0.76
CA SER A 96 -15.59 -10.24 1.44
C SER A 96 -15.11 -11.70 1.34
N PHE A 97 -14.23 -12.01 0.40
CA PHE A 97 -13.63 -13.35 0.24
C PHE A 97 -12.26 -13.44 0.88
N ILE A 98 -11.51 -12.30 0.94
CA ILE A 98 -10.17 -12.23 1.50
C ILE A 98 -10.24 -12.07 3.03
N PHE A 99 -11.09 -11.17 3.50
CA PHE A 99 -11.23 -10.83 4.93
C PHE A 99 -12.36 -11.61 5.58
N ASP A 100 -12.16 -12.92 5.72
CA ASP A 100 -13.08 -13.78 6.47
C ASP A 100 -12.81 -13.74 7.99
N ASP A 101 -13.74 -14.30 8.76
CA ASP A 101 -13.63 -14.35 10.23
C ASP A 101 -12.34 -15.05 10.71
N ALA A 102 -11.84 -16.04 9.94
CA ALA A 102 -10.63 -16.78 10.30
C ALA A 102 -9.38 -15.89 10.15
N LEU A 103 -9.30 -15.12 9.07
CA LEU A 103 -8.22 -14.15 8.84
C LEU A 103 -8.25 -13.04 9.88
N GLU A 104 -9.45 -12.51 10.21
CA GLU A 104 -9.61 -11.51 11.26
C GLU A 104 -9.12 -12.02 12.62
N GLN A 105 -9.48 -13.24 12.99
CA GLN A 105 -9.05 -13.86 14.24
C GLN A 105 -7.52 -14.08 14.26
N GLU A 106 -6.92 -14.48 13.15
CA GLU A 106 -5.47 -14.60 13.04
C GLU A 106 -4.79 -13.24 13.22
N PHE A 107 -5.28 -12.21 12.55
CA PHE A 107 -4.77 -10.84 12.63
C PHE A 107 -4.84 -10.29 14.07
N LEU A 108 -5.99 -10.40 14.72
CA LEU A 108 -6.17 -9.99 16.12
C LEU A 108 -5.29 -10.81 17.06
N GLY A 109 -5.09 -12.09 16.79
CA GLY A 109 -4.16 -12.94 17.52
C GLY A 109 -2.71 -12.47 17.42
N LYS A 110 -2.28 -12.05 16.24
CA LYS A 110 -0.95 -11.45 16.01
C LYS A 110 -0.80 -10.11 16.73
N ARG A 111 -1.80 -9.22 16.65
CA ARG A 111 -1.82 -7.95 17.41
C ARG A 111 -1.72 -8.19 18.93
N LYS A 112 -2.49 -9.13 19.46
CA LYS A 112 -2.44 -9.49 20.89
C LYS A 112 -1.07 -9.98 21.31
N ARG A 113 -0.41 -10.79 20.46
CA ARG A 113 0.95 -11.27 20.73
C ARG A 113 1.95 -10.13 20.71
N LEU A 114 1.88 -9.23 19.73
CA LEU A 114 2.73 -8.04 19.66
C LEU A 114 2.56 -7.17 20.91
N HIS A 115 1.33 -6.88 21.30
CA HIS A 115 1.02 -6.15 22.52
C HIS A 115 1.69 -6.79 23.74
N SER A 116 1.59 -8.11 23.91
CA SER A 116 2.19 -8.82 25.04
C SER A 116 3.72 -8.74 25.05
N ILE A 117 4.35 -8.81 23.88
CA ILE A 117 5.81 -8.67 23.73
C ILE A 117 6.24 -7.25 24.13
N LEU A 118 5.59 -6.22 23.59
CA LEU A 118 5.92 -4.83 23.91
C LEU A 118 5.69 -4.48 25.37
N ALA A 119 4.62 -4.99 25.97
CA ALA A 119 4.37 -4.84 27.40
C ALA A 119 5.46 -5.51 28.25
N ALA A 120 5.98 -6.68 27.87
CA ALA A 120 7.08 -7.34 28.53
C ALA A 120 8.40 -6.56 28.41
N GLU A 121 8.60 -5.84 27.32
CA GLU A 121 9.73 -4.93 27.10
C GLU A 121 9.56 -3.56 27.81
N GLY A 122 8.46 -3.36 28.52
CA GLY A 122 8.21 -2.16 29.35
C GLY A 122 7.49 -1.03 28.62
N TYR A 123 6.94 -1.26 27.44
CA TYR A 123 6.12 -0.26 26.76
C TYR A 123 4.70 -0.22 27.33
N ASP A 124 4.23 0.98 27.70
CA ASP A 124 2.85 1.17 28.14
C ASP A 124 1.91 1.26 26.91
N THR A 125 1.22 0.18 26.66
CA THR A 125 0.37 0.03 25.48
C THR A 125 -1.10 0.11 25.85
N PRO A 126 -1.91 1.01 25.25
CA PRO A 126 -3.33 1.09 25.53
C PRO A 126 -4.09 -0.14 24.99
N PRO A 127 -4.64 -1.01 25.84
CA PRO A 127 -5.19 -2.30 25.42
C PRO A 127 -6.33 -2.20 24.40
N SER A 128 -7.14 -1.16 24.47
CA SER A 128 -8.36 -1.02 23.67
C SER A 128 -8.11 -0.84 22.15
N VAL A 129 -6.90 -0.42 21.77
CA VAL A 129 -6.55 -0.17 20.36
C VAL A 129 -6.12 -1.46 19.65
N TRP A 130 -5.55 -2.41 20.43
CA TRP A 130 -5.02 -3.66 19.89
C TRP A 130 -6.06 -4.72 19.53
N MET A 131 -7.29 -4.54 20.03
CA MET A 131 -8.35 -5.54 19.90
C MET A 131 -9.33 -5.23 18.76
N LYS A 132 -8.99 -4.29 17.89
CA LYS A 132 -9.81 -3.90 16.74
C LYS A 132 -9.08 -4.23 15.45
N PRO A 133 -9.73 -4.79 14.41
CA PRO A 133 -9.11 -5.07 13.14
C PRO A 133 -8.83 -3.82 12.31
N GLU A 134 -9.59 -2.73 12.55
CA GLU A 134 -9.48 -1.51 11.76
C GLU A 134 -8.13 -0.80 12.00
N TYR A 135 -7.71 -0.04 11.01
CA TYR A 135 -6.56 0.86 11.12
C TYR A 135 -6.74 1.85 12.26
N SER A 136 -5.70 2.05 13.03
CA SER A 136 -5.68 3.02 14.12
C SER A 136 -4.46 3.92 14.02
N LYS A 137 -4.67 5.18 13.64
CA LYS A 137 -3.60 6.20 13.63
C LYS A 137 -2.88 6.30 14.97
N LYS A 138 -3.58 6.08 16.09
CA LYS A 138 -2.98 6.09 17.42
C LYS A 138 -2.02 4.92 17.63
N LEU A 139 -2.36 3.73 17.10
CA LEU A 139 -1.49 2.58 17.16
C LEU A 139 -0.28 2.76 16.24
N ASP A 140 -0.50 3.24 15.03
CA ASP A 140 0.55 3.52 14.08
C ASP A 140 1.57 4.53 14.63
N MET A 141 1.12 5.66 15.17
CA MET A 141 2.01 6.63 15.84
C MET A 141 2.73 6.05 17.06
N PHE A 142 2.08 5.18 17.83
CA PHE A 142 2.75 4.51 18.94
C PHE A 142 3.85 3.58 18.45
N LEU A 143 3.59 2.79 17.41
CA LEU A 143 4.57 1.86 16.84
C LEU A 143 5.72 2.59 16.13
N SER A 144 5.45 3.68 15.41
CA SER A 144 6.47 4.44 14.70
C SER A 144 7.31 5.33 15.62
N ASP A 145 6.65 6.11 16.49
CA ASP A 145 7.29 7.22 17.19
C ASP A 145 7.78 6.81 18.60
N VAL A 146 7.05 5.91 19.27
CA VAL A 146 7.38 5.49 20.65
C VAL A 146 8.24 4.23 20.67
N VAL A 147 7.86 3.20 19.91
CA VAL A 147 8.63 1.93 19.83
C VAL A 147 9.76 2.06 18.83
N GLY A 148 9.47 2.55 17.63
CA GLY A 148 10.41 2.70 16.54
C GLY A 148 10.63 1.42 15.72
N TYR A 149 10.72 1.55 14.43
CA TYR A 149 10.92 0.43 13.50
C TYR A 149 12.14 -0.44 13.78
N PRO A 150 13.32 0.09 14.18
CA PRO A 150 14.46 -0.75 14.52
C PRO A 150 14.19 -1.72 15.65
N ILE A 151 13.44 -1.29 16.69
CA ILE A 151 13.06 -2.16 17.82
C ILE A 151 12.06 -3.21 17.36
N LEU A 152 11.02 -2.80 16.64
CA LEU A 152 10.03 -3.71 16.05
C LEU A 152 10.69 -4.80 15.20
N LEU A 153 11.66 -4.45 14.36
CA LEU A 153 12.41 -5.39 13.53
C LEU A 153 13.32 -6.29 14.39
N SER A 154 13.95 -5.76 15.44
CA SER A 154 14.84 -6.53 16.33
C SER A 154 14.13 -7.60 17.15
N LEU A 155 12.85 -7.40 17.47
CA LEU A 155 12.00 -8.36 18.17
C LEU A 155 11.66 -9.61 17.34
N LYS A 156 12.25 -9.75 16.15
CA LYS A 156 12.06 -10.89 15.21
C LYS A 156 10.59 -11.22 15.00
N MET A 157 9.84 -10.19 14.72
CA MET A 157 8.40 -10.25 14.79
C MET A 157 7.75 -11.04 13.68
N GLY A 158 8.22 -11.96 13.04
CA GLY A 158 7.53 -12.74 11.98
C GLY A 158 5.98 -12.81 12.06
N LEU A 159 5.39 -11.84 12.77
CA LEU A 159 3.95 -11.67 12.96
C LEU A 159 3.32 -10.89 11.82
N PHE A 160 4.04 -9.89 11.31
CA PHE A 160 3.58 -9.01 10.24
C PHE A 160 4.69 -8.85 9.20
N VAL A 161 4.33 -8.56 7.96
CA VAL A 161 5.29 -8.35 6.87
C VAL A 161 6.15 -7.11 7.13
N SER A 162 5.54 -6.09 7.72
CA SER A 162 6.21 -4.86 8.12
C SER A 162 5.59 -4.29 9.39
N PRO A 163 6.27 -3.37 10.11
CA PRO A 163 5.67 -2.65 11.22
C PRO A 163 4.40 -1.88 10.86
N TYR A 164 4.31 -1.38 9.64
CA TYR A 164 3.12 -0.70 9.13
C TYR A 164 1.90 -1.64 9.03
N GLY A 165 2.11 -2.94 8.79
CA GLY A 165 1.04 -3.94 8.72
C GLY A 165 0.51 -4.39 10.10
N ALA A 166 1.07 -3.87 11.19
CA ALA A 166 0.61 -4.17 12.54
C ALA A 166 -0.54 -3.28 12.98
#